data_8f687575d4e9b72397ec8d51a5abdbb3
#
_entry.id   8f687575d4e9b72397ec8d51a5abdbb3
#
_cell.length_a   1.000
_cell.length_b   1.000
_cell.length_c   1.000
_cell.angle_alpha   90.00
_cell.angle_beta   90.00
_cell.angle_gamma   90.00
#
_symmetry.space_group_name_H-M   'P 1'
#
loop_
_entity.id
_entity.type
_entity.pdbx_description
1 polymer ?
#
loop_
_entity_poly.entity_id
_entity_poly.type
_entity_poly.pdbx_seq_one_letter_code
_entity_poly.pdbx_strand_id
1 'polypeptide(L)'
;MATYMIQSLLKMADDSMEHNPQEFHASQTQYEQLVRTYWCCFAQDCELSSGARQHFALSFSQISVPLPISDRDFTFNHTPASRLMPADMNKDCLLAKGLTIEHGLTIVTRGFDIFVRILRFANEHRRALASLSSDDSTISPLLLTWQVLKEELDEWRSLQDVTVRFPATSVQSHVALGYGELFAYINLI
;
A
#
# COMPACT_ATOMS: atom_id res chain seq x y z
N MET A 1 -1.23 16.33 7.97
CA MET A 1 -2.30 16.75 8.93
C MET A 1 -3.53 15.87 8.83
N ALA A 2 -4.07 15.58 7.64
CA ALA A 2 -5.25 14.72 7.46
C ALA A 2 -5.08 13.31 8.06
N THR A 3 -3.97 12.66 7.83
CA THR A 3 -3.65 11.32 8.35
C THR A 3 -3.72 11.23 9.89
N TYR A 4 -3.22 12.24 10.61
CA TYR A 4 -3.31 12.29 12.07
C TYR A 4 -4.75 12.44 12.59
N MET A 5 -5.56 13.26 11.90
CA MET A 5 -6.98 13.41 12.26
C MET A 5 -7.73 12.09 12.09
N ILE A 6 -7.49 11.38 10.98
CA ILE A 6 -8.15 10.11 10.70
C ILE A 6 -7.69 9.03 11.69
N GLN A 7 -6.40 8.98 12.07
CA GLN A 7 -5.92 8.09 13.11
C GLN A 7 -6.60 8.33 14.45
N SER A 8 -6.83 9.59 14.82
CA SER A 8 -7.55 9.93 16.05
C SER A 8 -9.01 9.48 15.99
N LEU A 9 -9.67 9.65 14.84
CA LEU A 9 -11.04 9.19 14.63
C LEU A 9 -11.14 7.65 14.65
N LEU A 10 -10.18 6.95 14.07
CA LEU A 10 -10.12 5.48 14.11
C LEU A 10 -9.97 4.98 15.54
N LYS A 11 -9.09 5.59 16.33
CA LYS A 11 -8.94 5.22 17.74
C LYS A 11 -10.23 5.45 18.55
N MET A 12 -10.90 6.58 18.31
CA MET A 12 -12.21 6.84 18.96
C MET A 12 -13.27 5.82 18.53
N ALA A 13 -13.26 5.38 17.28
CA ALA A 13 -14.17 4.36 16.77
C ALA A 13 -13.89 2.98 17.40
N ASP A 14 -12.60 2.60 17.54
CA ASP A 14 -12.20 1.36 18.23
C ASP A 14 -12.68 1.36 19.69
N ASP A 15 -12.42 2.45 20.43
CA ASP A 15 -12.85 2.60 21.83
C ASP A 15 -14.40 2.52 21.95
N SER A 16 -15.13 3.04 20.97
CA SER A 16 -16.60 3.00 20.95
C SER A 16 -17.14 1.60 20.66
N MET A 17 -16.50 0.83 19.78
CA MET A 17 -16.90 -0.55 19.44
C MET A 17 -16.73 -1.51 20.63
N GLU A 18 -15.72 -1.29 21.47
CA GLU A 18 -15.52 -2.09 22.68
C GLU A 18 -16.65 -1.89 23.72
N HIS A 19 -17.28 -0.70 23.75
CA HIS A 19 -18.25 -0.33 24.78
C HIS A 19 -19.72 -0.58 24.40
N ASN A 20 -20.06 -0.71 23.11
CA ASN A 20 -21.46 -0.90 22.68
C ASN A 20 -21.63 -1.92 21.53
N PRO A 21 -21.71 -3.23 21.82
CA PRO A 21 -21.83 -4.28 20.81
C PRO A 21 -23.12 -4.25 19.98
N GLN A 22 -24.15 -3.54 20.39
CA GLN A 22 -25.45 -3.52 19.68
C GLN A 22 -25.46 -2.59 18.46
N GLU A 23 -24.55 -1.61 18.40
CA GLU A 23 -24.35 -0.74 17.23
C GLU A 23 -23.29 -1.27 16.26
N PHE A 24 -22.86 -2.50 16.46
CA PHE A 24 -21.69 -3.12 15.85
C PHE A 24 -21.66 -3.04 14.30
N HIS A 25 -22.77 -3.31 13.61
CA HIS A 25 -22.77 -3.36 12.16
C HIS A 25 -22.65 -1.98 11.47
N ALA A 26 -23.36 -0.97 11.95
CA ALA A 26 -23.25 0.39 11.42
C ALA A 26 -21.88 0.99 11.74
N SER A 27 -21.36 0.71 12.92
CA SER A 27 -20.04 1.11 13.38
C SER A 27 -18.91 0.47 12.56
N GLN A 28 -19.03 -0.79 12.15
CA GLN A 28 -18.03 -1.48 11.32
C GLN A 28 -17.91 -0.89 9.91
N THR A 29 -19.04 -0.57 9.27
CA THR A 29 -19.00 0.08 7.95
C THR A 29 -18.34 1.45 8.02
N GLN A 30 -18.66 2.24 9.05
CA GLN A 30 -18.03 3.55 9.28
C GLN A 30 -16.53 3.41 9.56
N TYR A 31 -16.15 2.44 10.37
CA TYR A 31 -14.74 2.15 10.65
C TYR A 31 -13.98 1.81 9.36
N GLU A 32 -14.53 0.93 8.53
CA GLU A 32 -13.90 0.59 7.24
C GLU A 32 -13.81 1.78 6.29
N GLN A 33 -14.81 2.66 6.28
CA GLN A 33 -14.75 3.91 5.51
C GLN A 33 -13.60 4.81 5.98
N LEU A 34 -13.37 4.92 7.29
CA LEU A 34 -12.24 5.66 7.85
C LEU A 34 -10.91 5.02 7.47
N VAL A 35 -10.80 3.69 7.56
CA VAL A 35 -9.62 2.93 7.13
C VAL A 35 -9.31 3.21 5.66
N ARG A 36 -10.29 3.08 4.78
CA ARG A 36 -10.14 3.36 3.33
C ARG A 36 -9.75 4.81 3.08
N THR A 37 -10.38 5.76 3.77
CA THR A 37 -10.03 7.18 3.65
C THR A 37 -8.60 7.44 4.09
N TYR A 38 -8.15 6.82 5.19
CA TYR A 38 -6.77 6.92 5.64
C TYR A 38 -5.78 6.46 4.56
N TRP A 39 -6.01 5.29 3.97
CA TRP A 39 -5.13 4.73 2.96
C TRP A 39 -5.17 5.47 1.62
N CYS A 40 -6.31 6.04 1.24
CA CYS A 40 -6.38 6.97 0.11
C CYS A 40 -5.55 8.24 0.37
N CYS A 41 -5.63 8.83 1.56
CA CYS A 41 -4.79 9.97 1.93
C CYS A 41 -3.30 9.61 1.93
N PHE A 42 -2.94 8.43 2.43
CA PHE A 42 -1.56 7.93 2.39
C PHE A 42 -1.05 7.79 0.95
N ALA A 43 -1.84 7.18 0.06
CA ALA A 43 -1.48 7.05 -1.35
C ALA A 43 -1.29 8.41 -2.03
N GLN A 44 -2.18 9.38 -1.77
CA GLN A 44 -2.05 10.74 -2.28
C GLN A 44 -0.81 11.46 -1.72
N ASP A 45 -0.52 11.31 -0.43
CA ASP A 45 0.70 11.86 0.16
C ASP A 45 1.96 11.27 -0.51
N CYS A 46 1.96 9.97 -0.82
CA CYS A 46 3.02 9.32 -1.56
C CYS A 46 3.17 9.90 -2.97
N GLU A 47 2.08 10.05 -3.71
CA GLU A 47 2.06 10.59 -5.07
C GLU A 47 2.57 12.04 -5.09
N LEU A 48 2.06 12.91 -4.23
CA LEU A 48 2.47 14.31 -4.12
C LEU A 48 3.94 14.45 -3.71
N SER A 49 4.41 13.60 -2.83
CA SER A 49 5.78 13.62 -2.34
C SER A 49 6.78 13.08 -3.35
N SER A 50 6.34 12.31 -4.34
CA SER A 50 7.20 11.77 -5.40
C SER A 50 7.79 12.87 -6.29
N GLY A 51 7.09 14.01 -6.45
CA GLY A 51 7.54 15.17 -7.23
C GLY A 51 8.28 16.24 -6.42
N ALA A 52 8.19 16.25 -5.11
CA ALA A 52 8.79 17.25 -4.22
C ALA A 52 9.78 16.59 -3.27
N ARG A 53 10.90 17.27 -2.96
CA ARG A 53 11.91 16.81 -1.98
C ARG A 53 11.39 16.79 -0.53
N GLN A 54 10.10 16.56 -0.32
CA GLN A 54 9.48 16.68 0.99
C GLN A 54 9.42 15.34 1.71
N HIS A 55 9.48 15.42 3.04
CA HIS A 55 9.58 14.30 3.94
C HIS A 55 8.26 13.53 4.02
N PHE A 56 8.35 12.20 3.88
CA PHE A 56 7.26 11.32 4.30
C PHE A 56 7.12 11.34 5.81
N ALA A 57 5.91 11.47 6.26
CA ALA A 57 5.64 11.52 7.68
C ALA A 57 5.81 10.16 8.36
N LEU A 58 5.51 9.05 7.67
CA LEU A 58 5.49 7.71 8.26
C LEU A 58 5.96 6.64 7.24
N SER A 59 6.74 5.67 7.70
CA SER A 59 7.00 4.43 6.95
C SER A 59 5.76 3.53 7.00
N PHE A 60 5.46 2.84 5.91
CA PHE A 60 4.34 1.91 5.83
C PHE A 60 4.30 0.91 6.99
N SER A 61 5.44 0.32 7.34
CA SER A 61 5.55 -0.65 8.44
C SER A 61 5.30 -0.06 9.84
N GLN A 62 5.36 1.27 10.00
CA GLN A 62 5.12 1.96 11.26
C GLN A 62 3.66 2.41 11.43
N ILE A 63 2.83 2.18 10.41
CA ILE A 63 1.42 2.54 10.43
C ILE A 63 0.66 1.51 11.25
N SER A 64 -0.06 1.96 12.27
CA SER A 64 -0.90 1.13 13.14
C SER A 64 -2.35 0.99 12.66
N VAL A 65 -2.68 1.58 11.52
CA VAL A 65 -4.00 1.46 10.89
C VAL A 65 -4.06 0.15 10.10
N PRO A 66 -5.10 -0.69 10.27
CA PRO A 66 -5.23 -1.93 9.51
C PRO A 66 -5.37 -1.64 8.02
N LEU A 67 -5.02 -2.64 7.20
CA LEU A 67 -5.24 -2.57 5.76
C LEU A 67 -6.73 -2.70 5.43
N PRO A 68 -7.20 -2.12 4.31
CA PRO A 68 -8.57 -2.23 3.85
C PRO A 68 -8.96 -3.69 3.60
N ILE A 69 -10.18 -4.04 3.95
CA ILE A 69 -10.76 -5.32 3.52
C ILE A 69 -11.03 -5.30 2.01
N SER A 70 -11.31 -6.49 1.41
CA SER A 70 -11.63 -6.56 -0.01
C SER A 70 -12.87 -5.72 -0.35
N ASP A 71 -12.98 -5.23 -1.58
CA ASP A 71 -14.17 -4.48 -2.04
C ASP A 71 -15.43 -5.31 -1.94
N ARG A 72 -15.30 -6.62 -2.16
CA ARG A 72 -16.40 -7.56 -1.99
C ARG A 72 -16.88 -7.62 -0.54
N ASP A 73 -15.96 -7.81 0.42
CA ASP A 73 -16.31 -7.88 1.83
C ASP A 73 -16.91 -6.55 2.31
N PHE A 74 -16.37 -5.43 1.86
CA PHE A 74 -16.93 -4.12 2.15
C PHE A 74 -18.35 -3.95 1.59
N THR A 75 -18.56 -4.32 0.32
CA THR A 75 -19.86 -4.19 -0.36
C THR A 75 -20.95 -5.03 0.30
N PHE A 76 -20.60 -6.24 0.73
CA PHE A 76 -21.54 -7.16 1.37
C PHE A 76 -21.55 -7.10 2.90
N ASN A 77 -20.85 -6.10 3.46
CA ASN A 77 -20.73 -5.89 4.91
C ASN A 77 -20.22 -7.13 5.67
N HIS A 78 -19.28 -7.85 5.05
CA HIS A 78 -18.60 -8.96 5.68
C HIS A 78 -17.39 -8.45 6.44
N THR A 79 -17.30 -8.78 7.72
CA THR A 79 -16.13 -8.44 8.52
C THR A 79 -15.26 -9.68 8.70
N PRO A 80 -13.99 -9.64 8.26
CA PRO A 80 -13.07 -10.75 8.51
C PRO A 80 -12.80 -10.91 10.01
N ALA A 81 -12.53 -12.14 10.44
CA ALA A 81 -12.22 -12.46 11.84
C ALA A 81 -10.96 -11.73 12.36
N SER A 82 -10.02 -11.44 11.48
CA SER A 82 -8.84 -10.59 11.77
C SER A 82 -8.57 -9.66 10.61
N ARG A 83 -8.11 -8.44 10.92
CA ARG A 83 -7.67 -7.46 9.92
C ARG A 83 -6.19 -7.58 9.70
N LEU A 84 -5.77 -7.46 8.46
CA LEU A 84 -4.37 -7.48 8.09
C LEU A 84 -3.73 -6.14 8.45
N MET A 85 -2.61 -6.19 9.18
CA MET A 85 -1.82 -5.00 9.51
C MET A 85 -0.67 -4.82 8.52
N PRO A 86 -0.20 -3.58 8.29
CA PRO A 86 0.97 -3.34 7.44
C PRO A 86 2.21 -4.12 7.88
N ALA A 87 2.42 -4.27 9.18
CA ALA A 87 3.52 -5.04 9.75
C ALA A 87 3.45 -6.55 9.47
N ASP A 88 2.24 -7.07 9.24
CA ASP A 88 1.98 -8.49 9.00
C ASP A 88 2.03 -8.86 7.51
N MET A 89 2.34 -7.91 6.64
CA MET A 89 2.51 -8.15 5.21
C MET A 89 3.83 -8.88 4.92
N ASN A 90 3.90 -10.09 5.43
CA ASN A 90 4.98 -11.01 5.13
C ASN A 90 4.56 -12.03 4.05
N LYS A 91 5.56 -12.68 3.47
CA LYS A 91 5.42 -13.65 2.39
C LYS A 91 4.39 -14.75 2.68
N ASP A 92 4.43 -15.28 3.89
CA ASP A 92 3.72 -16.53 4.21
C ASP A 92 2.20 -16.31 4.35
N CYS A 93 1.78 -15.13 4.76
CA CYS A 93 0.36 -14.82 4.97
C CYS A 93 -0.40 -14.56 3.65
N LEU A 94 0.26 -13.98 2.65
CA LEU A 94 -0.38 -13.48 1.43
C LEU A 94 -0.22 -14.42 0.23
N LEU A 95 0.88 -15.18 0.14
CA LEU A 95 1.15 -16.11 -0.96
C LEU A 95 0.09 -17.20 -1.12
N ALA A 96 -0.59 -17.56 -0.04
CA ALA A 96 -1.61 -18.60 -0.07
C ALA A 96 -2.91 -18.20 -0.78
N LYS A 97 -3.15 -16.91 -1.05
CA LYS A 97 -4.44 -16.41 -1.56
C LYS A 97 -4.38 -15.61 -2.85
N GLY A 98 -3.23 -15.05 -3.26
CA GLY A 98 -3.12 -14.11 -4.37
C GLY A 98 -3.97 -12.84 -4.15
N LEU A 99 -3.39 -11.67 -4.25
CA LEU A 99 -4.14 -10.43 -4.15
C LEU A 99 -4.82 -10.14 -5.48
N THR A 100 -6.15 -10.19 -5.50
CA THR A 100 -6.98 -9.86 -6.66
C THR A 100 -7.26 -8.36 -6.76
N ILE A 101 -7.91 -7.94 -7.84
CA ILE A 101 -8.31 -6.53 -8.04
C ILE A 101 -9.21 -6.00 -6.91
N GLU A 102 -9.96 -6.87 -6.24
CA GLU A 102 -10.79 -6.52 -5.08
C GLU A 102 -9.95 -6.03 -3.87
N HIS A 103 -8.66 -6.39 -3.82
CA HIS A 103 -7.68 -5.91 -2.83
C HIS A 103 -6.86 -4.73 -3.37
N GLY A 104 -7.32 -4.09 -4.42
CA GLY A 104 -6.57 -3.11 -5.18
C GLY A 104 -6.04 -1.95 -4.34
N LEU A 105 -6.81 -1.45 -3.37
CA LEU A 105 -6.34 -0.39 -2.48
C LEU A 105 -5.15 -0.85 -1.62
N THR A 106 -5.16 -2.09 -1.12
CA THR A 106 -4.01 -2.69 -0.40
C THR A 106 -2.79 -2.83 -1.31
N ILE A 107 -3.00 -3.30 -2.56
CA ILE A 107 -1.92 -3.45 -3.54
C ILE A 107 -1.29 -2.10 -3.86
N VAL A 108 -2.11 -1.09 -4.16
CA VAL A 108 -1.67 0.25 -4.54
C VAL A 108 -0.94 0.95 -3.40
N THR A 109 -1.47 0.90 -2.18
CA THR A 109 -0.83 1.57 -1.02
C THR A 109 0.55 0.99 -0.71
N ARG A 110 0.70 -0.33 -0.79
CA ARG A 110 2.02 -0.96 -0.62
C ARG A 110 2.96 -0.62 -1.77
N GLY A 111 2.46 -0.63 -3.01
CA GLY A 111 3.24 -0.24 -4.19
C GLY A 111 3.75 1.20 -4.09
N PHE A 112 2.91 2.15 -3.65
CA PHE A 112 3.32 3.54 -3.45
C PHE A 112 4.42 3.69 -2.39
N ASP A 113 4.36 2.96 -1.28
CA ASP A 113 5.45 2.98 -0.28
C ASP A 113 6.79 2.56 -0.90
N ILE A 114 6.80 1.46 -1.64
CA ILE A 114 8.01 0.96 -2.32
C ILE A 114 8.50 1.98 -3.35
N PHE A 115 7.61 2.46 -4.23
CA PHE A 115 7.91 3.44 -5.27
C PHE A 115 8.56 4.69 -4.71
N VAL A 116 8.03 5.22 -3.65
CA VAL A 116 8.54 6.42 -3.01
C VAL A 116 9.91 6.18 -2.39
N ARG A 117 10.17 5.03 -1.78
CA ARG A 117 11.49 4.68 -1.25
C ARG A 117 12.52 4.52 -2.36
N ILE A 118 12.12 3.97 -3.51
CA ILE A 118 12.96 3.90 -4.71
C ILE A 118 13.29 5.30 -5.23
N LEU A 119 12.29 6.19 -5.34
CA LEU A 119 12.52 7.57 -5.78
C LEU A 119 13.43 8.35 -4.84
N ARG A 120 13.26 8.18 -3.52
CA ARG A 120 14.14 8.79 -2.52
C ARG A 120 15.57 8.30 -2.71
N PHE A 121 15.76 6.99 -2.77
CA PHE A 121 17.06 6.39 -3.02
C PHE A 121 17.71 6.97 -4.30
N ALA A 122 16.98 6.99 -5.41
CA ALA A 122 17.48 7.53 -6.68
C ALA A 122 17.86 9.01 -6.58
N ASN A 123 17.06 9.83 -5.91
CA ASN A 123 17.32 11.27 -5.74
C ASN A 123 18.50 11.56 -4.83
N GLU A 124 18.61 10.85 -3.70
CA GLU A 124 19.69 11.02 -2.74
C GLU A 124 21.04 10.59 -3.32
N HIS A 125 21.04 9.54 -4.10
CA HIS A 125 22.27 8.95 -4.64
C HIS A 125 22.54 9.27 -6.12
N ARG A 126 21.71 10.11 -6.76
CA ARG A 126 21.86 10.45 -8.19
C ARG A 126 23.26 10.93 -8.56
N ARG A 127 23.90 11.75 -7.73
CA ARG A 127 25.26 12.26 -7.99
C ARG A 127 26.30 11.17 -7.82
N ALA A 128 26.17 10.35 -6.78
CA ALA A 128 27.05 9.22 -6.54
C ALA A 128 26.93 8.19 -7.68
N LEU A 129 25.71 7.85 -8.07
CA LEU A 129 25.44 6.91 -9.17
C LEU A 129 26.00 7.43 -10.53
N ALA A 130 25.96 8.74 -10.78
CA ALA A 130 26.50 9.33 -11.99
C ALA A 130 28.04 9.40 -12.03
N SER A 131 28.70 9.37 -10.87
CA SER A 131 30.17 9.44 -10.72
C SER A 131 30.84 8.10 -10.47
N LEU A 132 30.08 6.98 -10.48
CA LEU A 132 30.60 5.65 -10.21
C LEU A 132 31.67 5.25 -11.22
N SER A 133 32.91 5.11 -10.75
CA SER A 133 33.96 4.34 -11.41
C SER A 133 34.01 2.94 -10.78
N SER A 134 34.41 1.94 -11.55
CA SER A 134 34.35 0.51 -11.16
C SER A 134 35.12 0.13 -9.89
N ASP A 135 35.94 1.02 -9.34
CA ASP A 135 36.80 0.78 -8.17
C ASP A 135 36.39 1.52 -6.89
N ASP A 136 35.18 2.10 -6.84
CA ASP A 136 34.76 2.92 -5.72
C ASP A 136 34.15 2.06 -4.60
N SER A 137 34.74 2.13 -3.38
CA SER A 137 34.27 1.42 -2.19
C SER A 137 32.85 1.84 -1.73
N THR A 138 32.33 2.96 -2.25
CA THR A 138 30.98 3.44 -1.95
C THR A 138 29.90 2.70 -2.74
N ILE A 139 30.27 1.95 -3.78
CA ILE A 139 29.34 1.19 -4.63
C ILE A 139 28.65 0.07 -3.84
N SER A 140 29.38 -0.63 -2.98
CA SER A 140 28.88 -1.83 -2.31
C SER A 140 27.64 -1.56 -1.42
N PRO A 141 27.61 -0.55 -0.55
CA PRO A 141 26.43 -0.22 0.24
C PRO A 141 25.22 0.24 -0.59
N LEU A 142 25.47 0.98 -1.67
CA LEU A 142 24.42 1.44 -2.58
C LEU A 142 23.77 0.28 -3.34
N LEU A 143 24.59 -0.66 -3.82
CA LEU A 143 24.08 -1.86 -4.48
C LEU A 143 23.26 -2.73 -3.55
N LEU A 144 23.67 -2.89 -2.29
CA LEU A 144 22.90 -3.64 -1.29
C LEU A 144 21.53 -2.99 -1.04
N THR A 145 21.49 -1.66 -0.86
CA THR A 145 20.22 -0.94 -0.66
C THR A 145 19.31 -1.06 -1.88
N TRP A 146 19.86 -0.91 -3.08
CA TRP A 146 19.11 -1.12 -4.32
C TRP A 146 18.57 -2.53 -4.44
N GLN A 147 19.39 -3.53 -4.11
CA GLN A 147 18.98 -4.93 -4.17
C GLN A 147 17.80 -5.23 -3.24
N VAL A 148 17.84 -4.71 -2.01
CA VAL A 148 16.73 -4.84 -1.05
C VAL A 148 15.44 -4.22 -1.62
N LEU A 149 15.51 -3.00 -2.16
CA LEU A 149 14.35 -2.32 -2.75
C LEU A 149 13.80 -3.08 -3.95
N LYS A 150 14.68 -3.64 -4.77
CA LYS A 150 14.29 -4.46 -5.92
C LYS A 150 13.62 -5.76 -5.48
N GLU A 151 14.16 -6.44 -4.49
CA GLU A 151 13.58 -7.67 -3.92
C GLU A 151 12.19 -7.40 -3.34
N GLU A 152 11.99 -6.30 -2.62
CA GLU A 152 10.67 -5.91 -2.12
C GLU A 152 9.67 -5.61 -3.25
N LEU A 153 10.11 -4.98 -4.33
CA LEU A 153 9.26 -4.72 -5.51
C LEU A 153 8.87 -6.03 -6.22
N ASP A 154 9.84 -6.93 -6.41
CA ASP A 154 9.60 -8.25 -7.02
C ASP A 154 8.65 -9.09 -6.14
N GLU A 155 8.82 -9.02 -4.81
CA GLU A 155 7.93 -9.65 -3.86
C GLU A 155 6.52 -9.08 -3.93
N TRP A 156 6.35 -7.76 -3.89
CA TRP A 156 5.06 -7.10 -4.03
C TRP A 156 4.34 -7.52 -5.32
N ARG A 157 5.05 -7.61 -6.44
CA ARG A 157 4.48 -8.14 -7.69
C ARG A 157 4.10 -9.61 -7.58
N SER A 158 4.86 -10.41 -6.87
CA SER A 158 4.59 -11.84 -6.73
C SER A 158 3.32 -12.14 -5.92
N LEU A 159 2.92 -11.26 -5.00
CA LEU A 159 1.71 -11.38 -4.19
C LEU A 159 0.42 -11.13 -5.00
N GLN A 160 0.52 -10.49 -6.15
CA GLN A 160 -0.62 -10.15 -6.99
C GLN A 160 -1.03 -11.35 -7.84
N ASP A 161 -2.35 -11.57 -7.95
CA ASP A 161 -2.88 -12.55 -8.88
C ASP A 161 -2.52 -12.19 -10.33
N VAL A 162 -2.40 -13.19 -11.18
CA VAL A 162 -2.09 -12.99 -12.61
C VAL A 162 -3.10 -12.10 -13.31
N THR A 163 -4.35 -12.10 -12.85
CA THR A 163 -5.43 -11.27 -13.41
C THR A 163 -5.26 -9.77 -13.17
N VAL A 164 -4.36 -9.37 -12.26
CA VAL A 164 -4.07 -7.95 -11.98
C VAL A 164 -2.85 -7.44 -12.74
N ARG A 165 -2.10 -8.33 -13.40
CA ARG A 165 -0.83 -8.01 -14.05
C ARG A 165 -1.02 -7.77 -15.56
N PHE A 166 -0.55 -6.62 -16.04
CA PHE A 166 -0.40 -6.39 -17.47
C PHE A 166 0.88 -7.11 -17.99
N PRO A 167 0.88 -7.71 -19.17
CA PRO A 167 -0.22 -7.83 -20.16
C PRO A 167 -1.06 -9.11 -20.03
N ALA A 168 -1.00 -9.81 -18.89
CA ALA A 168 -1.72 -11.08 -18.72
C ALA A 168 -3.24 -10.91 -18.82
N THR A 169 -3.76 -9.70 -18.49
CA THR A 169 -5.18 -9.37 -18.64
C THR A 169 -5.40 -8.10 -19.45
N SER A 170 -6.60 -8.00 -20.01
CA SER A 170 -7.02 -6.87 -20.84
C SER A 170 -7.41 -5.68 -19.98
N VAL A 171 -6.92 -4.49 -20.34
CA VAL A 171 -7.34 -3.20 -19.75
C VAL A 171 -8.86 -3.02 -19.89
N GLN A 172 -9.43 -3.39 -21.04
CA GLN A 172 -10.87 -3.26 -21.30
C GLN A 172 -11.72 -4.06 -20.30
N SER A 173 -11.25 -5.23 -19.90
CA SER A 173 -11.97 -6.05 -18.90
C SER A 173 -12.04 -5.33 -17.56
N HIS A 174 -10.95 -4.72 -17.12
CA HIS A 174 -10.92 -3.95 -15.87
C HIS A 174 -11.75 -2.67 -15.94
N VAL A 175 -11.73 -1.97 -17.09
CA VAL A 175 -12.60 -0.80 -17.32
C VAL A 175 -14.08 -1.20 -17.27
N ALA A 176 -14.46 -2.30 -17.90
CA ALA A 176 -15.84 -2.79 -17.89
C ALA A 176 -16.32 -3.19 -16.48
N LEU A 177 -15.42 -3.63 -15.62
CA LEU A 177 -15.69 -3.97 -14.20
C LEU A 177 -15.62 -2.76 -13.26
N GLY A 178 -15.29 -1.56 -13.76
CA GLY A 178 -15.13 -0.35 -12.93
C GLY A 178 -13.78 -0.21 -12.24
N TYR A 179 -12.80 -1.08 -12.53
CA TYR A 179 -11.47 -1.07 -11.92
C TYR A 179 -10.37 -0.48 -12.81
N GLY A 180 -10.72 0.22 -13.89
CA GLY A 180 -9.75 0.69 -14.89
C GLY A 180 -8.65 1.58 -14.31
N GLU A 181 -9.00 2.55 -13.46
CA GLU A 181 -8.04 3.44 -12.82
C GLU A 181 -7.12 2.68 -11.86
N LEU A 182 -7.69 1.85 -11.01
CA LEU A 182 -6.96 1.05 -10.04
C LEU A 182 -5.97 0.09 -10.72
N PHE A 183 -6.42 -0.57 -11.80
CA PHE A 183 -5.57 -1.42 -12.63
C PHE A 183 -4.42 -0.64 -13.26
N ALA A 184 -4.68 0.59 -13.72
CA ALA A 184 -3.63 1.46 -14.25
C ALA A 184 -2.59 1.80 -13.18
N TYR A 185 -3.01 2.22 -11.98
CA TYR A 185 -2.10 2.52 -10.86
C TYR A 185 -1.22 1.32 -10.49
N ILE A 186 -1.80 0.12 -10.36
CA ILE A 186 -1.06 -1.10 -10.02
C ILE A 186 0.04 -1.40 -11.06
N ASN A 187 -0.18 -1.10 -12.32
CA ASN A 187 0.75 -1.43 -13.40
C ASN A 187 1.68 -0.28 -13.82
N LEU A 188 1.52 0.92 -13.21
CA LEU A 188 2.43 2.06 -13.37
C LEU A 188 3.56 2.06 -12.34
N ILE A 189 3.37 1.42 -11.18
CA ILE A 189 4.38 1.24 -10.14
C ILE A 189 5.35 0.13 -10.55
#